data_260157936fb2f512418645c10ca4df53
#
_entry.id   260157936fb2f512418645c10ca4df53
#
_cell.length_a   1.000
_cell.length_b   1.000
_cell.length_c   1.000
_cell.angle_alpha   90.00
_cell.angle_beta   90.00
_cell.angle_gamma   90.00
#
_symmetry.space_group_name_H-M   'P 1'
#
loop_
_entity.id
_entity.type
_entity.pdbx_description
1 polymer ?
#
loop_
_entity_poly.entity_id
_entity_poly.type
_entity_poly.pdbx_seq_one_letter_code
_entity_poly.pdbx_strand_id
1 'polypeptide(L)'
;MKKVSPKKIYVKNCAMCHNSGLAGAPKRKDKAAWSPRLKQGIDNLLKSAIAGKGGMPPKGNCLSCTEEELLATIKFMIKDVQ
;
A
#
# COMPACT_ATOMS: atom_id res chain seq x y z
N MET A 1 -0.95 -9.46 22.03
CA MET A 1 -1.21 -8.12 21.50
C MET A 1 -2.08 -8.23 20.26
N LYS A 2 -3.07 -7.37 20.17
CA LYS A 2 -3.92 -7.33 18.97
C LYS A 2 -3.17 -6.69 17.81
N LYS A 3 -3.19 -7.34 16.66
CA LYS A 3 -2.68 -6.73 15.44
C LYS A 3 -3.64 -5.63 14.99
N VAL A 4 -3.10 -4.52 14.49
CA VAL A 4 -3.91 -3.48 13.89
C VAL A 4 -4.48 -4.03 12.58
N SER A 5 -5.78 -3.80 12.33
CA SER A 5 -6.39 -4.31 11.11
C SER A 5 -5.83 -3.63 9.86
N PRO A 6 -5.73 -4.35 8.74
CA PRO A 6 -5.26 -3.76 7.47
C PRO A 6 -6.04 -2.52 7.07
N LYS A 7 -7.35 -2.52 7.28
CA LYS A 7 -8.18 -1.36 6.97
C LYS A 7 -7.78 -0.13 7.78
N LYS A 8 -7.51 -0.30 9.08
CA LYS A 8 -7.11 0.81 9.94
C LYS A 8 -5.75 1.37 9.52
N ILE A 9 -4.80 0.50 9.20
CA ILE A 9 -3.49 0.93 8.72
C ILE A 9 -3.64 1.69 7.40
N TYR A 10 -4.45 1.17 6.48
CA TYR A 10 -4.70 1.81 5.20
C TYR A 10 -5.26 3.23 5.41
N VAL A 11 -6.33 3.34 6.19
CA VAL A 11 -7.00 4.63 6.42
C VAL A 11 -6.06 5.64 7.07
N LYS A 12 -5.25 5.18 8.04
CA LYS A 12 -4.37 6.07 8.79
C LYS A 12 -3.13 6.50 8.01
N ASN A 13 -2.54 5.58 7.23
CA ASN A 13 -1.23 5.81 6.64
C ASN A 13 -1.21 5.87 5.11
N CYS A 14 -2.06 5.11 4.45
CA CYS A 14 -1.98 4.94 2.98
C CYS A 14 -3.02 5.76 2.22
N ALA A 15 -4.20 5.96 2.82
CA ALA A 15 -5.34 6.55 2.13
C ALA A 15 -5.09 7.98 1.66
N MET A 16 -4.27 8.74 2.37
CA MET A 16 -3.97 10.13 1.98
C MET A 16 -3.49 10.21 0.53
N CYS A 17 -2.62 9.28 0.13
CA CYS A 17 -2.08 9.25 -1.24
C CYS A 17 -2.90 8.35 -2.16
N HIS A 18 -3.29 7.17 -1.69
CA HIS A 18 -3.92 6.16 -2.54
C HIS A 18 -5.42 6.36 -2.78
N ASN A 19 -6.09 7.20 -2.01
CA ASN A 19 -7.47 7.57 -2.32
C ASN A 19 -7.56 8.71 -3.33
N SER A 20 -6.62 9.66 -3.26
CA SER A 20 -6.67 10.86 -4.09
C SER A 20 -5.67 10.86 -5.26
N GLY A 21 -4.71 9.94 -5.26
CA GLY A 21 -3.64 9.93 -6.26
C GLY A 21 -2.56 10.98 -5.98
N LEU A 22 -2.44 11.45 -4.75
CA LEU A 22 -1.45 12.44 -4.38
C LEU A 22 -0.03 11.95 -4.70
N ALA A 23 0.80 12.85 -5.22
CA ALA A 23 2.19 12.55 -5.59
C ALA A 23 2.33 11.41 -6.60
N GLY A 24 1.32 11.18 -7.42
CA GLY A 24 1.35 10.13 -8.44
C GLY A 24 1.06 8.73 -7.91
N ALA A 25 0.60 8.59 -6.67
CA ALA A 25 0.26 7.30 -6.11
C ALA A 25 -0.92 6.67 -6.88
N PRO A 26 -0.88 5.34 -7.15
CA PRO A 26 -2.01 4.68 -7.81
C PRO A 26 -3.21 4.68 -6.87
N LYS A 27 -4.34 5.18 -7.38
CA LYS A 27 -5.56 5.24 -6.60
C LYS A 27 -6.08 3.83 -6.32
N ARG A 28 -6.61 3.63 -5.13
CA ARG A 28 -7.32 2.40 -4.80
C ARG A 28 -8.46 2.20 -5.81
N LYS A 29 -8.64 0.98 -6.31
CA LYS A 29 -9.65 0.62 -7.31
C LYS A 29 -9.37 1.08 -8.75
N ASP A 30 -8.26 1.75 -9.00
CA ASP A 30 -7.85 2.13 -10.35
C ASP A 30 -7.05 1.00 -11.00
N LYS A 31 -7.73 0.12 -11.72
CA LYS A 31 -7.11 -1.05 -12.35
C LYS A 31 -6.01 -0.66 -13.33
N ALA A 32 -6.20 0.42 -14.08
CA ALA A 32 -5.21 0.84 -15.06
C ALA A 32 -3.90 1.26 -14.41
N ALA A 33 -3.98 1.98 -13.28
CA ALA A 33 -2.80 2.39 -12.54
C ALA A 33 -2.10 1.20 -11.87
N TRP A 34 -2.88 0.23 -11.36
CA TRP A 34 -2.33 -0.91 -10.66
C TRP A 34 -1.82 -2.02 -11.57
N SER A 35 -2.39 -2.16 -12.77
CA SER A 35 -2.06 -3.28 -13.66
C SER A 35 -0.57 -3.47 -13.90
N PRO A 36 0.21 -2.45 -14.31
CA PRO A 36 1.65 -2.64 -14.48
C PRO A 36 2.38 -2.93 -13.18
N ARG A 37 1.88 -2.42 -12.06
CA ARG A 37 2.48 -2.66 -10.75
C ARG A 37 2.21 -4.08 -10.27
N LEU A 38 1.02 -4.60 -10.50
CA LEU A 38 0.65 -5.97 -10.13
C LEU A 38 1.49 -7.03 -10.87
N LYS A 39 1.96 -6.72 -12.07
CA LYS A 39 2.82 -7.63 -12.83
C LYS A 39 4.16 -7.88 -12.14
N GLN A 40 4.59 -7.01 -11.26
CA GLN A 40 5.83 -7.19 -10.50
C GLN A 40 5.71 -8.25 -9.40
N GLY A 41 4.48 -8.64 -9.06
CA GLY A 41 4.21 -9.54 -7.96
C GLY A 41 4.11 -8.85 -6.61
N ILE A 42 3.39 -9.48 -5.69
CA ILE A 42 3.10 -8.86 -4.38
C ILE A 42 4.37 -8.68 -3.54
N ASP A 43 5.35 -9.55 -3.68
CA ASP A 43 6.61 -9.43 -2.95
C ASP A 43 7.36 -8.16 -3.32
N ASN A 44 7.35 -7.79 -4.59
CA ASN A 44 7.98 -6.56 -5.05
C ASN A 44 7.19 -5.32 -4.64
N LEU A 45 5.86 -5.41 -4.59
CA LEU A 45 5.03 -4.33 -4.04
C LEU A 45 5.35 -4.10 -2.57
N LEU A 46 5.52 -5.18 -1.80
CA LEU A 46 5.89 -5.09 -0.40
C LEU A 46 7.26 -4.45 -0.22
N LYS A 47 8.25 -4.87 -1.00
CA LYS A 47 9.59 -4.28 -0.96
C LYS A 47 9.58 -2.79 -1.26
N SER A 48 8.80 -2.38 -2.26
CA SER A 48 8.65 -0.96 -2.61
C SER A 48 8.00 -0.17 -1.49
N ALA A 49 7.00 -0.76 -0.83
CA ALA A 49 6.33 -0.10 0.30
C ALA A 49 7.26 0.08 1.49
N ILE A 50 8.09 -0.92 1.78
CA ILE A 50 9.03 -0.86 2.89
C ILE A 50 10.11 0.19 2.64
N ALA A 51 10.66 0.21 1.43
CA ALA A 51 11.76 1.10 1.07
C ALA A 51 11.30 2.54 0.75
N GLY A 52 10.03 2.68 0.39
CA GLY A 52 9.51 3.93 -0.18
C GLY A 52 9.75 3.99 -1.68
N LYS A 53 8.93 4.75 -2.39
CA LYS A 53 9.05 4.87 -3.84
C LYS A 53 8.50 6.22 -4.29
N GLY A 54 9.34 7.01 -4.96
CA GLY A 54 8.94 8.34 -5.42
C GLY A 54 8.48 9.20 -4.25
N GLY A 55 7.25 9.69 -4.31
CA GLY A 55 6.67 10.48 -3.21
C GLY A 55 6.19 9.67 -2.02
N MET A 56 6.22 8.33 -2.11
CA MET A 56 5.80 7.47 -1.01
C MET A 56 6.92 7.32 0.03
N PRO A 57 6.68 7.69 1.29
CA PRO A 57 7.68 7.49 2.33
C PRO A 57 7.85 6.01 2.68
N PRO A 58 8.99 5.62 3.26
CA PRO A 58 9.19 4.23 3.70
C PRO A 58 8.04 3.77 4.59
N LYS A 59 7.51 2.57 4.31
CA LYS A 59 6.40 1.95 5.05
C LYS A 59 5.11 2.80 5.09
N GLY A 60 4.98 3.78 4.18
CA GLY A 60 3.83 4.69 4.20
C GLY A 60 3.72 5.46 5.51
N ASN A 61 4.86 5.76 6.15
CA ASN A 61 4.98 6.38 7.47
C ASN A 61 4.49 5.51 8.64
N CYS A 62 4.16 4.24 8.39
CA CYS A 62 3.84 3.33 9.49
C CYS A 62 5.09 2.62 9.98
N LEU A 63 5.97 3.38 10.66
CA LEU A 63 7.29 2.87 11.05
C LEU A 63 7.23 1.72 12.06
N SER A 64 6.13 1.62 12.81
CA SER A 64 5.92 0.54 13.76
C SER A 64 5.27 -0.69 13.14
N CYS A 65 4.86 -0.62 11.86
CA CYS A 65 4.22 -1.75 11.20
C CYS A 65 5.22 -2.87 10.92
N THR A 66 4.81 -4.12 11.17
CA THR A 66 5.58 -5.29 10.77
C THR A 66 5.41 -5.52 9.27
N GLU A 67 6.30 -6.35 8.69
CA GLU A 67 6.14 -6.74 7.29
C GLU A 67 4.81 -7.46 7.04
N GLU A 68 4.36 -8.29 7.99
CA GLU A 68 3.07 -8.97 7.90
C GLU A 68 1.91 -7.97 7.84
N GLU A 69 1.96 -6.94 8.68
CA GLU A 69 0.94 -5.90 8.70
C GLU A 69 0.92 -5.10 7.41
N LEU A 70 2.10 -4.77 6.88
CA LEU A 70 2.22 -4.06 5.60
C LEU A 70 1.72 -4.92 4.44
N LEU A 71 2.08 -6.20 4.43
CA LEU A 71 1.62 -7.12 3.39
C LEU A 71 0.10 -7.26 3.41
N ALA A 72 -0.49 -7.43 4.59
CA ALA A 72 -1.94 -7.52 4.73
C ALA A 72 -2.64 -6.23 4.27
N THR A 73 -2.02 -5.08 4.53
CA THR A 73 -2.54 -3.77 4.12
C THR A 73 -2.49 -3.62 2.59
N ILE A 74 -1.40 -4.06 1.96
CA ILE A 74 -1.29 -4.05 0.50
C ILE A 74 -2.36 -4.94 -0.12
N LYS A 75 -2.55 -6.15 0.40
CA LYS A 75 -3.59 -7.06 -0.08
C LYS A 75 -4.98 -6.45 0.06
N PHE A 76 -5.24 -5.76 1.16
CA PHE A 76 -6.49 -5.04 1.34
C PHE A 76 -6.67 -3.96 0.28
N MET A 77 -5.62 -3.19 0.01
CA MET A 77 -5.67 -2.07 -0.92
C MET A 77 -5.92 -2.51 -2.36
N ILE A 78 -5.35 -3.65 -2.78
CA ILE A 78 -5.43 -4.12 -4.17
C ILE A 78 -6.52 -5.15 -4.40
N LYS A 79 -7.30 -5.51 -3.39
CA LYS A 79 -8.29 -6.60 -3.51
C LYS A 79 -9.31 -6.37 -4.62
N ASP A 80 -9.63 -5.13 -4.93
CA ASP A 80 -10.63 -4.78 -5.95
C ASP A 80 -10.04 -4.63 -7.34
N VAL A 81 -8.71 -4.73 -7.49
CA VAL A 81 -8.02 -4.52 -8.77
C VAL A 81 -7.20 -5.73 -9.20
N GLN A 82 -7.22 -6.79 -8.43
CA GLN A 82 -6.56 -8.04 -8.80
C GLN A 82 -7.30 -8.77 -9.91
#